data_5010fc189c4791bac11221bc26c59612
#
_entry.id   5010fc189c4791bac11221bc26c59612
#
_cell.length_a   1.000
_cell.length_b   1.000
_cell.length_c   1.000
_cell.angle_alpha   90.00
_cell.angle_beta   90.00
_cell.angle_gamma   90.00
#
_symmetry.space_group_name_H-M   'P 1'
#
loop_
_entity.id
_entity.type
_entity.pdbx_description
1 polymer ?
#
loop_
_entity_poly.entity_id
_entity_poly.type
_entity_poly.pdbx_seq_one_letter_code
_entity_poly.pdbx_strand_id
1 'polypeptide(L)'
;MKILALDSSGLVASVAVVEVDTLLGEYTINYMKTHSQTLLPMLDEVAKMIELDLNTVDVIAVSAGPGSFTGLRIGSATAKGLALALHKKIVSVPTVDALAYNLWNSPSLVCPLMDARRQQTYTGLYKFTDGTMDTVLPQCVVGIQEIIEKINEMGEAVTFLGDGVPVFREYIEENLKVPFSFAPAHCNKQRGASVAVLGAILYAQGKAEDAADHKPEYLRMSQAERERKEKERDFRI
;
A
#
# COMPACT_ATOMS: atom_id res chain seq x y z
N MET A 1 -20.74 4.10 -7.76
CA MET A 1 -19.63 4.86 -7.17
C MET A 1 -18.39 4.59 -8.00
N LYS A 2 -17.75 5.66 -8.46
CA LYS A 2 -16.55 5.61 -9.29
C LYS A 2 -15.36 6.14 -8.50
N ILE A 3 -14.31 5.35 -8.40
CA ILE A 3 -13.13 5.65 -7.59
C ILE A 3 -11.90 5.72 -8.48
N LEU A 4 -11.15 6.80 -8.35
CA LEU A 4 -9.81 6.94 -8.89
C LEU A 4 -8.81 6.63 -7.78
N ALA A 5 -7.92 5.66 -8.00
CA ALA A 5 -6.94 5.23 -7.03
C ALA A 5 -5.51 5.44 -7.50
N LEU A 6 -4.65 5.81 -6.55
CA LEU A 6 -3.22 6.06 -6.76
C LEU A 6 -2.39 5.27 -5.76
N ASP A 7 -1.36 4.59 -6.23
CA ASP A 7 -0.31 4.02 -5.39
C ASP A 7 1.07 4.42 -5.90
N SER A 8 1.86 4.97 -5.02
CA SER A 8 3.28 5.29 -5.22
C SER A 8 4.10 5.00 -3.96
N SER A 9 3.57 4.15 -3.10
CA SER A 9 4.13 3.84 -1.78
C SER A 9 5.41 3.00 -1.82
N GLY A 10 5.68 2.28 -2.91
CA GLY A 10 6.84 1.40 -3.11
C GLY A 10 7.63 1.74 -4.36
N LEU A 11 8.26 0.72 -4.96
CA LEU A 11 8.90 0.85 -6.29
C LEU A 11 7.87 0.89 -7.42
N VAL A 12 6.70 0.32 -7.18
CA VAL A 12 5.58 0.30 -8.12
C VAL A 12 4.88 1.65 -8.12
N ALA A 13 4.56 2.15 -9.32
CA ALA A 13 3.55 3.17 -9.52
C ALA A 13 2.30 2.51 -10.11
N SER A 14 1.14 2.82 -9.56
CA SER A 14 -0.11 2.28 -10.06
C SER A 14 -1.24 3.31 -9.99
N VAL A 15 -2.05 3.34 -11.04
CA VAL A 15 -3.26 4.14 -11.15
C VAL A 15 -4.39 3.20 -11.58
N ALA A 16 -5.56 3.30 -10.95
CA ALA A 16 -6.72 2.52 -11.34
C ALA A 16 -8.01 3.33 -11.24
N VAL A 17 -8.98 2.96 -12.04
CA VAL A 17 -10.36 3.46 -11.97
C VAL A 17 -11.29 2.26 -11.81
N VAL A 18 -12.06 2.26 -10.73
CA VAL A 18 -13.05 1.24 -10.44
C VAL A 18 -14.41 1.89 -10.36
N GLU A 19 -15.42 1.29 -11.00
CA GLU A 19 -16.81 1.72 -10.91
C GLU A 19 -17.67 0.55 -10.41
N VAL A 20 -18.24 0.69 -9.22
CA VAL A 20 -18.98 -0.36 -8.52
C VAL A 20 -18.11 -1.62 -8.39
N ASP A 21 -18.38 -2.68 -9.15
CA ASP A 21 -17.64 -3.96 -9.12
C ASP A 21 -16.77 -4.17 -10.38
N THR A 22 -16.57 -3.10 -11.17
CA THR A 22 -15.87 -3.18 -12.45
C THR A 22 -14.57 -2.37 -12.39
N LEU A 23 -13.45 -3.04 -12.63
CA LEU A 23 -12.17 -2.37 -12.90
C LEU A 23 -12.23 -1.84 -14.35
N LEU A 24 -12.43 -0.53 -14.51
CA LEU A 24 -12.48 0.11 -15.83
C LEU A 24 -11.11 0.20 -16.49
N GLY A 25 -10.08 0.46 -15.71
CA GLY A 25 -8.70 0.52 -16.19
C GLY A 25 -7.70 0.54 -15.04
N GLU A 26 -6.57 -0.08 -15.27
CA GLU A 26 -5.40 -0.05 -14.36
C GLU A 26 -4.13 0.09 -15.17
N TYR A 27 -3.25 0.98 -14.74
CA TYR A 27 -1.91 1.10 -15.27
C TYR A 27 -0.91 0.94 -14.13
N THR A 28 -0.16 -0.15 -14.16
CA THR A 28 0.81 -0.50 -13.12
C THR A 28 2.19 -0.68 -13.76
N ILE A 29 3.19 0.04 -13.25
CA ILE A 29 4.59 -0.07 -13.68
C ILE A 29 5.45 -0.41 -12.48
N ASN A 30 6.23 -1.47 -12.60
CA ASN A 30 7.31 -1.82 -11.68
C ASN A 30 8.66 -1.61 -12.40
N TYR A 31 9.06 -0.35 -12.53
CA TYR A 31 10.30 0.03 -13.22
C TYR A 31 10.95 1.23 -12.56
N MET A 32 12.30 1.33 -12.65
CA MET A 32 13.10 2.37 -11.99
C MET A 32 12.93 3.76 -12.65
N LYS A 33 11.72 4.32 -12.54
CA LYS A 33 11.42 5.72 -12.87
C LYS A 33 10.86 6.44 -11.65
N THR A 34 11.11 7.75 -11.59
CA THR A 34 10.57 8.56 -10.49
C THR A 34 9.06 8.72 -10.62
N HIS A 35 8.32 8.47 -9.55
CA HIS A 35 6.84 8.57 -9.53
C HIS A 35 6.33 9.96 -9.92
N SER A 36 7.10 11.02 -9.66
CA SER A 36 6.77 12.38 -10.09
C SER A 36 6.71 12.57 -11.61
N GLN A 37 7.40 11.70 -12.36
CA GLN A 37 7.40 11.72 -13.83
C GLN A 37 6.38 10.74 -14.43
N THR A 38 5.88 9.78 -13.65
CA THR A 38 5.07 8.69 -14.20
C THR A 38 3.62 8.72 -13.75
N LEU A 39 3.31 9.13 -12.51
CA LEU A 39 1.98 8.94 -11.94
C LEU A 39 0.88 9.72 -12.70
N LEU A 40 1.10 11.01 -12.98
CA LEU A 40 0.14 11.81 -13.77
C LEU A 40 0.03 11.38 -15.24
N PRO A 41 1.12 11.09 -15.97
CA PRO A 41 1.02 10.48 -17.30
C PRO A 41 0.28 9.15 -17.32
N MET A 42 0.45 8.29 -16.32
CA MET A 42 -0.30 7.03 -16.22
C MET A 42 -1.80 7.27 -16.01
N LEU A 43 -2.15 8.26 -15.18
CA LEU A 43 -3.54 8.68 -15.02
C LEU A 43 -4.13 9.20 -16.34
N ASP A 44 -3.41 10.05 -17.05
CA ASP A 44 -3.85 10.61 -18.34
C ASP A 44 -4.09 9.49 -19.38
N GLU A 45 -3.20 8.50 -19.45
CA GLU A 45 -3.38 7.33 -20.33
C GLU A 45 -4.61 6.49 -19.94
N VAL A 46 -4.78 6.17 -18.66
CA VAL A 46 -5.97 5.42 -18.20
C VAL A 46 -7.23 6.21 -18.54
N ALA A 47 -7.25 7.51 -18.22
CA ALA A 47 -8.42 8.36 -18.46
C ALA A 47 -8.79 8.43 -19.95
N LYS A 48 -7.81 8.56 -20.84
CA LYS A 48 -8.02 8.58 -22.29
C LYS A 48 -8.54 7.24 -22.81
N MET A 49 -7.95 6.12 -22.36
CA MET A 49 -8.32 4.79 -22.86
C MET A 49 -9.73 4.38 -22.48
N ILE A 50 -10.25 4.86 -21.35
CA ILE A 50 -11.60 4.54 -20.87
C ILE A 50 -12.58 5.73 -21.07
N GLU A 51 -12.16 6.77 -21.80
CA GLU A 51 -12.94 7.99 -22.04
C GLU A 51 -13.51 8.60 -20.76
N LEU A 52 -12.68 8.63 -19.69
CA LEU A 52 -13.09 9.07 -18.36
C LEU A 52 -13.31 10.57 -18.31
N ASP A 53 -14.53 11.01 -18.04
CA ASP A 53 -14.76 12.35 -17.50
C ASP A 53 -14.41 12.36 -16.00
N LEU A 54 -13.32 13.03 -15.63
CA LEU A 54 -12.84 13.12 -14.24
C LEU A 54 -13.87 13.73 -13.28
N ASN A 55 -14.82 14.53 -13.77
CA ASN A 55 -15.91 15.07 -12.95
C ASN A 55 -16.85 13.99 -12.43
N THR A 56 -16.93 12.85 -13.12
CA THR A 56 -17.76 11.69 -12.73
C THR A 56 -17.15 10.83 -11.64
N VAL A 57 -15.88 11.06 -11.27
CA VAL A 57 -15.23 10.41 -10.13
C VAL A 57 -15.90 10.88 -8.84
N ASP A 58 -16.24 9.95 -7.95
CA ASP A 58 -16.90 10.28 -6.69
C ASP A 58 -15.87 10.58 -5.59
N VAL A 59 -14.75 9.87 -5.57
CA VAL A 59 -13.71 9.98 -4.55
C VAL A 59 -12.34 9.56 -5.09
N ILE A 60 -11.28 10.11 -4.52
CA ILE A 60 -9.89 9.74 -4.80
C ILE A 60 -9.35 8.91 -3.66
N ALA A 61 -8.93 7.68 -3.93
CA ALA A 61 -8.25 6.82 -3.00
C ALA A 61 -6.72 6.91 -3.21
N VAL A 62 -5.95 6.94 -2.14
CA VAL A 62 -4.49 6.98 -2.24
C VAL A 62 -3.85 6.12 -1.17
N SER A 63 -2.81 5.36 -1.52
CA SER A 63 -1.97 4.69 -0.54
C SER A 63 -1.30 5.71 0.37
N ALA A 64 -1.74 5.76 1.62
CA ALA A 64 -1.32 6.78 2.58
C ALA A 64 -0.07 6.40 3.38
N GLY A 65 0.37 5.15 3.29
CA GLY A 65 1.53 4.63 4.02
C GLY A 65 1.20 3.38 4.83
N PRO A 66 2.24 2.71 5.33
CA PRO A 66 3.67 3.03 5.24
C PRO A 66 4.28 2.80 3.86
N GLY A 67 5.48 3.33 3.64
CA GLY A 67 6.20 3.13 2.37
C GLY A 67 7.35 4.10 2.14
N SER A 68 7.74 4.24 0.88
CA SER A 68 8.75 5.20 0.43
C SER A 68 8.35 6.63 0.78
N PHE A 69 9.15 7.32 1.57
CA PHE A 69 8.89 8.69 2.01
C PHE A 69 8.66 9.67 0.84
N THR A 70 9.47 9.57 -0.19
CA THR A 70 9.32 10.37 -1.41
C THR A 70 8.07 9.95 -2.19
N GLY A 71 7.87 8.66 -2.34
CA GLY A 71 6.71 8.11 -3.07
C GLY A 71 5.39 8.54 -2.43
N LEU A 72 5.24 8.36 -1.13
CA LEU A 72 4.03 8.77 -0.39
C LEU A 72 3.73 10.26 -0.54
N ARG A 73 4.75 11.13 -0.52
CA ARG A 73 4.58 12.57 -0.75
C ARG A 73 4.10 12.89 -2.17
N ILE A 74 4.64 12.20 -3.16
CA ILE A 74 4.23 12.39 -4.56
C ILE A 74 2.78 11.95 -4.74
N GLY A 75 2.41 10.75 -4.28
CA GLY A 75 1.02 10.26 -4.33
C GLY A 75 0.05 11.17 -3.60
N SER A 76 0.39 11.57 -2.36
CA SER A 76 -0.41 12.49 -1.56
C SER A 76 -0.59 13.85 -2.24
N ALA A 77 0.49 14.44 -2.77
CA ALA A 77 0.41 15.74 -3.46
C ALA A 77 -0.45 15.64 -4.73
N THR A 78 -0.31 14.55 -5.50
CA THR A 78 -1.12 14.28 -6.69
C THR A 78 -2.60 14.13 -6.32
N ALA A 79 -2.91 13.31 -5.31
CA ALA A 79 -4.28 13.11 -4.83
C ALA A 79 -4.90 14.44 -4.34
N LYS A 80 -4.16 15.24 -3.57
CA LYS A 80 -4.61 16.56 -3.11
C LYS A 80 -4.88 17.51 -4.25
N GLY A 81 -3.98 17.59 -5.23
CA GLY A 81 -4.16 18.44 -6.41
C GLY A 81 -5.41 18.08 -7.20
N LEU A 82 -5.62 16.79 -7.43
CA LEU A 82 -6.81 16.28 -8.12
C LEU A 82 -8.10 16.52 -7.31
N ALA A 83 -8.07 16.22 -6.01
CA ALA A 83 -9.22 16.40 -5.14
C ALA A 83 -9.66 17.86 -5.05
N LEU A 84 -8.71 18.80 -4.96
CA LEU A 84 -8.98 20.24 -4.98
C LEU A 84 -9.56 20.68 -6.32
N ALA A 85 -8.96 20.28 -7.43
CA ALA A 85 -9.40 20.67 -8.77
C ALA A 85 -10.80 20.12 -9.12
N LEU A 86 -11.14 18.94 -8.63
CA LEU A 86 -12.39 18.24 -8.93
C LEU A 86 -13.45 18.42 -7.82
N HIS A 87 -13.13 19.11 -6.74
CA HIS A 87 -14.00 19.26 -5.55
C HIS A 87 -14.43 17.91 -4.96
N LYS A 88 -13.47 16.95 -4.86
CA LYS A 88 -13.72 15.59 -4.33
C LYS A 88 -13.00 15.39 -3.00
N LYS A 89 -13.47 14.41 -2.24
CA LYS A 89 -12.80 13.95 -1.02
C LYS A 89 -11.70 12.96 -1.33
N ILE A 90 -10.82 12.74 -0.34
CA ILE A 90 -9.76 11.73 -0.39
C ILE A 90 -10.09 10.62 0.61
N VAL A 91 -9.75 9.38 0.25
CA VAL A 91 -9.69 8.26 1.17
C VAL A 91 -8.24 7.82 1.31
N SER A 92 -7.73 7.92 2.52
CA SER A 92 -6.42 7.42 2.92
C SER A 92 -6.49 5.92 3.10
N VAL A 93 -5.80 5.15 2.23
CA VAL A 93 -5.80 3.69 2.28
C VAL A 93 -4.48 3.22 2.88
N PRO A 94 -4.50 2.41 3.97
CA PRO A 94 -3.29 1.83 4.53
C PRO A 94 -2.59 0.95 3.48
N THR A 95 -1.30 1.18 3.25
CA THR A 95 -0.58 0.53 2.15
C THR A 95 -0.46 -0.98 2.32
N VAL A 96 -0.19 -1.43 3.56
CA VAL A 96 -0.01 -2.86 3.85
C VAL A 96 -1.34 -3.59 3.72
N ASP A 97 -2.44 -2.96 4.14
CA ASP A 97 -3.80 -3.49 3.99
C ASP A 97 -4.16 -3.65 2.50
N ALA A 98 -3.89 -2.61 1.69
CA ALA A 98 -4.14 -2.66 0.25
C ALA A 98 -3.30 -3.75 -0.44
N LEU A 99 -2.05 -3.94 -0.02
CA LEU A 99 -1.19 -5.01 -0.52
C LEU A 99 -1.75 -6.38 -0.14
N ALA A 100 -2.21 -6.56 1.11
CA ALA A 100 -2.86 -7.80 1.55
C ALA A 100 -4.12 -8.13 0.72
N TYR A 101 -4.85 -7.09 0.33
CA TYR A 101 -6.09 -7.23 -0.43
C TYR A 101 -5.90 -7.81 -1.84
N ASN A 102 -4.67 -7.82 -2.37
CA ASN A 102 -4.33 -8.55 -3.61
C ASN A 102 -4.62 -10.06 -3.53
N LEU A 103 -4.61 -10.63 -2.31
CA LEU A 103 -4.89 -12.03 -2.03
C LEU A 103 -6.27 -12.21 -1.38
N TRP A 104 -7.23 -11.42 -1.85
CA TRP A 104 -8.61 -11.47 -1.38
C TRP A 104 -9.12 -12.90 -1.29
N ASN A 105 -9.75 -13.22 -0.16
CA ASN A 105 -10.32 -14.53 0.15
C ASN A 105 -9.30 -15.69 0.18
N SER A 106 -8.02 -15.40 0.45
CA SER A 106 -6.99 -16.41 0.68
C SER A 106 -7.38 -17.33 1.86
N PRO A 107 -7.24 -18.65 1.72
CA PRO A 107 -7.51 -19.60 2.82
C PRO A 107 -6.41 -19.60 3.89
N SER A 108 -5.25 -19.01 3.63
CA SER A 108 -4.13 -18.90 4.54
C SER A 108 -4.03 -17.48 5.09
N LEU A 109 -3.27 -17.29 6.18
CA LEU A 109 -2.82 -15.96 6.60
C LEU A 109 -2.17 -15.25 5.42
N VAL A 110 -2.42 -13.96 5.27
CA VAL A 110 -1.76 -13.10 4.32
C VAL A 110 -0.79 -12.20 5.05
N CYS A 111 0.49 -12.28 4.69
CA CYS A 111 1.56 -11.50 5.30
C CYS A 111 2.28 -10.65 4.23
N PRO A 112 1.87 -9.39 4.01
CA PRO A 112 2.62 -8.47 3.20
C PRO A 112 3.98 -8.16 3.83
N LEU A 113 5.02 -8.09 3.01
CA LEU A 113 6.37 -7.69 3.42
C LEU A 113 6.85 -6.58 2.49
N MET A 114 7.02 -5.37 3.01
CA MET A 114 7.64 -4.25 2.30
C MET A 114 9.00 -3.95 2.94
N ASP A 115 10.06 -3.85 2.13
CA ASP A 115 11.41 -3.60 2.64
C ASP A 115 11.51 -2.22 3.31
N ALA A 116 11.58 -2.21 4.64
CA ALA A 116 11.80 -0.99 5.42
C ALA A 116 13.28 -0.68 5.67
N ARG A 117 14.20 -1.43 5.02
CA ARG A 117 15.65 -1.39 5.21
C ARG A 117 16.11 -1.85 6.60
N ARG A 118 17.40 -2.16 6.75
CA ARG A 118 18.03 -2.55 8.02
C ARG A 118 17.37 -3.76 8.68
N GLN A 119 17.08 -4.80 7.92
CA GLN A 119 16.44 -6.04 8.39
C GLN A 119 15.02 -5.82 8.98
N GLN A 120 14.38 -4.69 8.68
CA GLN A 120 13.01 -4.38 9.07
C GLN A 120 12.08 -4.45 7.87
N THR A 121 10.83 -4.81 8.15
CA THR A 121 9.75 -4.82 7.17
C THR A 121 8.55 -4.00 7.66
N TYR A 122 7.90 -3.29 6.76
CA TYR A 122 6.51 -2.90 6.98
C TYR A 122 5.65 -4.11 6.67
N THR A 123 4.84 -4.52 7.61
CA THR A 123 4.07 -5.76 7.55
C THR A 123 2.79 -5.67 8.36
N GLY A 124 1.96 -6.67 8.28
CA GLY A 124 0.76 -6.95 9.05
C GLY A 124 0.35 -8.39 8.81
N LEU A 125 -0.64 -8.88 9.53
CA LEU A 125 -1.21 -10.21 9.32
C LEU A 125 -2.72 -10.08 9.12
N TYR A 126 -3.21 -10.71 8.07
CA TYR A 126 -4.60 -10.61 7.66
C TYR A 126 -5.17 -12.00 7.41
N LYS A 127 -6.46 -12.15 7.71
CA LYS A 127 -7.29 -13.30 7.34
C LYS A 127 -8.46 -12.84 6.49
N PHE A 128 -8.95 -13.74 5.67
CA PHE A 128 -10.20 -13.50 4.95
C PHE A 128 -11.23 -14.53 5.40
N THR A 129 -12.37 -14.04 5.86
CA THR A 129 -13.51 -14.86 6.30
C THR A 129 -14.75 -14.35 5.58
N ASP A 130 -15.39 -15.20 4.78
CA ASP A 130 -16.60 -14.85 4.03
C ASP A 130 -16.47 -13.56 3.21
N GLY A 131 -15.31 -13.36 2.56
CA GLY A 131 -15.03 -12.18 1.74
C GLY A 131 -14.68 -10.91 2.53
N THR A 132 -14.63 -10.98 3.84
CA THR A 132 -14.22 -9.88 4.72
C THR A 132 -12.76 -10.04 5.14
N MET A 133 -12.00 -8.94 5.11
CA MET A 133 -10.62 -8.92 5.58
C MET A 133 -10.60 -8.62 7.08
N ASP A 134 -10.14 -9.58 7.88
CA ASP A 134 -9.91 -9.45 9.31
C ASP A 134 -8.44 -9.10 9.56
N THR A 135 -8.19 -8.04 10.31
CA THR A 135 -6.84 -7.63 10.69
C THR A 135 -6.40 -8.37 11.96
N VAL A 136 -5.55 -9.37 11.79
CA VAL A 136 -4.96 -10.14 12.91
C VAL A 136 -3.83 -9.37 13.58
N LEU A 137 -2.99 -8.73 12.80
CA LEU A 137 -1.96 -7.79 13.24
C LEU A 137 -2.06 -6.54 12.35
N PRO A 138 -2.34 -5.36 12.94
CA PRO A 138 -2.35 -4.11 12.18
C PRO A 138 -0.99 -3.81 11.55
N GLN A 139 -1.00 -2.99 10.48
CA GLN A 139 0.26 -2.60 9.85
C GLN A 139 1.25 -2.02 10.87
N CYS A 140 2.47 -2.50 10.82
CA CYS A 140 3.53 -2.14 11.73
C CYS A 140 4.91 -2.17 11.03
N VAL A 141 5.94 -1.76 11.76
CA VAL A 141 7.33 -1.94 11.36
C VAL A 141 8.06 -2.77 12.41
N VAL A 142 8.56 -3.93 12.00
CA VAL A 142 9.23 -4.90 12.88
C VAL A 142 10.43 -5.54 12.18
N GLY A 143 11.28 -6.23 12.95
CA GLY A 143 12.29 -7.12 12.39
C GLY A 143 11.65 -8.32 11.70
N ILE A 144 12.31 -8.86 10.66
CA ILE A 144 11.80 -10.07 9.99
C ILE A 144 11.70 -11.24 10.97
N GLN A 145 12.58 -11.30 11.96
CA GLN A 145 12.59 -12.32 13.00
C GLN A 145 11.28 -12.33 13.80
N GLU A 146 10.83 -11.14 14.23
CA GLU A 146 9.66 -10.97 15.07
C GLU A 146 8.38 -11.45 14.38
N ILE A 147 8.21 -11.13 13.08
CA ILE A 147 7.03 -11.55 12.34
C ILE A 147 7.03 -13.05 12.07
N ILE A 148 8.19 -13.65 11.77
CA ILE A 148 8.33 -15.10 11.56
C ILE A 148 8.07 -15.88 12.86
N GLU A 149 8.59 -15.42 14.01
CA GLU A 149 8.28 -16.01 15.31
C GLU A 149 6.80 -15.98 15.60
N LYS A 150 6.15 -14.83 15.39
CA LYS A 150 4.71 -14.68 15.58
C LYS A 150 3.88 -15.63 14.70
N ILE A 151 4.24 -15.79 13.43
CA ILE A 151 3.54 -16.71 12.52
C ILE A 151 3.75 -18.16 12.99
N ASN A 152 4.95 -18.53 13.42
CA ASN A 152 5.25 -19.85 13.98
C ASN A 152 4.44 -20.15 15.25
N GLU A 153 4.26 -19.16 16.12
CA GLU A 153 3.42 -19.30 17.33
C GLU A 153 1.95 -19.50 16.98
N MET A 154 1.46 -18.86 15.92
CA MET A 154 0.07 -19.03 15.45
C MET A 154 -0.18 -20.42 14.86
N GLY A 155 0.84 -21.09 14.30
CA GLY A 155 0.73 -22.43 13.74
C GLY A 155 -0.11 -22.53 12.48
N GLU A 156 -0.37 -21.42 11.79
CA GLU A 156 -1.24 -21.35 10.62
C GLU A 156 -0.44 -21.20 9.32
N ALA A 157 -0.95 -21.79 8.23
CA ALA A 157 -0.37 -21.61 6.91
C ALA A 157 -0.40 -20.11 6.50
N VAL A 158 0.64 -19.64 5.78
CA VAL A 158 0.78 -18.23 5.41
C VAL A 158 1.21 -18.05 3.95
N THR A 159 0.70 -17.00 3.31
CA THR A 159 1.13 -16.55 1.98
C THR A 159 1.78 -15.18 2.09
N PHE A 160 3.02 -15.07 1.62
CA PHE A 160 3.80 -13.83 1.61
C PHE A 160 3.71 -13.12 0.25
N LEU A 161 3.70 -11.79 0.28
CA LEU A 161 3.75 -10.94 -0.90
C LEU A 161 4.48 -9.63 -0.58
N GLY A 162 4.80 -8.85 -1.59
CA GLY A 162 5.49 -7.56 -1.44
C GLY A 162 6.93 -7.56 -1.91
N ASP A 163 7.53 -6.39 -1.94
CA ASP A 163 8.92 -6.19 -2.38
C ASP A 163 9.97 -6.61 -1.33
N GLY A 164 9.56 -6.84 -0.10
CA GLY A 164 10.39 -7.44 0.94
C GLY A 164 10.59 -8.95 0.76
N VAL A 165 9.70 -9.66 0.02
CA VAL A 165 9.83 -11.10 -0.16
C VAL A 165 11.18 -11.52 -0.73
N PRO A 166 11.70 -10.94 -1.82
CA PRO A 166 13.03 -11.29 -2.33
C PRO A 166 14.16 -11.01 -1.33
N VAL A 167 14.00 -10.00 -0.48
CA VAL A 167 15.01 -9.61 0.52
C VAL A 167 15.08 -10.61 1.67
N PHE A 168 13.92 -11.15 2.07
CA PHE A 168 13.80 -12.00 3.26
C PHE A 168 13.55 -13.47 2.94
N ARG A 169 13.51 -13.87 1.66
CA ARG A 169 13.16 -15.22 1.21
C ARG A 169 13.98 -16.30 1.90
N GLU A 170 15.30 -16.18 1.89
CA GLU A 170 16.22 -17.15 2.50
C GLU A 170 15.92 -17.31 4.00
N TYR A 171 15.77 -16.18 4.71
CA TYR A 171 15.43 -16.20 6.13
C TYR A 171 14.07 -16.87 6.40
N ILE A 172 13.06 -16.63 5.56
CA ILE A 172 11.74 -17.27 5.67
C ILE A 172 11.86 -18.78 5.48
N GLU A 173 12.53 -19.21 4.41
CA GLU A 173 12.70 -20.62 4.06
C GLU A 173 13.45 -21.42 5.14
N GLU A 174 14.40 -20.78 5.85
CA GLU A 174 15.18 -21.41 6.92
C GLU A 174 14.46 -21.45 8.28
N ASN A 175 13.64 -20.46 8.60
CA ASN A 175 13.15 -20.24 9.97
C ASN A 175 11.63 -20.43 10.14
N LEU A 176 10.88 -20.49 9.06
CA LEU A 176 9.44 -20.69 9.16
C LEU A 176 9.11 -22.19 9.33
N LYS A 177 8.25 -22.48 10.31
CA LYS A 177 7.90 -23.86 10.72
C LYS A 177 6.50 -24.29 10.26
N VAL A 178 5.74 -23.39 9.64
CA VAL A 178 4.39 -23.68 9.14
C VAL A 178 4.39 -23.78 7.62
N PRO A 179 3.36 -24.37 7.00
CA PRO A 179 3.22 -24.35 5.55
C PRO A 179 3.15 -22.91 5.02
N PHE A 180 3.87 -22.62 3.93
CA PHE A 180 3.89 -21.30 3.36
C PHE A 180 3.96 -21.29 1.84
N SER A 181 3.61 -20.17 1.26
CA SER A 181 3.74 -19.88 -0.17
C SER A 181 4.11 -18.42 -0.41
N PHE A 182 4.56 -18.14 -1.62
CA PHE A 182 4.79 -16.77 -2.10
C PHE A 182 3.80 -16.47 -3.22
N ALA A 183 3.21 -15.29 -3.15
CA ALA A 183 2.26 -14.84 -4.16
C ALA A 183 2.91 -14.77 -5.56
N PRO A 184 2.21 -15.19 -6.61
CA PRO A 184 2.71 -15.11 -7.97
C PRO A 184 2.81 -13.67 -8.48
N ALA A 185 3.56 -13.48 -9.57
CA ALA A 185 3.96 -12.15 -10.06
C ALA A 185 2.81 -11.16 -10.31
N HIS A 186 1.63 -11.65 -10.70
CA HIS A 186 0.48 -10.79 -11.01
C HIS A 186 -0.21 -10.16 -9.78
N CYS A 187 0.06 -10.66 -8.57
CA CYS A 187 -0.56 -10.19 -7.33
C CYS A 187 0.42 -9.94 -6.17
N ASN A 188 1.74 -10.00 -6.43
CA ASN A 188 2.75 -9.88 -5.38
C ASN A 188 3.27 -8.45 -5.14
N LYS A 189 2.72 -7.45 -5.81
CA LYS A 189 3.13 -6.03 -5.69
C LYS A 189 1.90 -5.14 -5.52
N GLN A 190 2.15 -3.88 -5.16
CA GLN A 190 1.12 -2.86 -5.03
C GLN A 190 0.31 -2.72 -6.32
N ARG A 191 -1.01 -2.52 -6.16
CA ARG A 191 -1.95 -2.35 -7.27
C ARG A 191 -2.96 -1.25 -6.96
N GLY A 192 -3.18 -0.37 -7.93
CA GLY A 192 -4.21 0.67 -7.83
C GLY A 192 -5.61 0.09 -7.67
N ALA A 193 -5.90 -1.05 -8.30
CA ALA A 193 -7.19 -1.72 -8.17
C ALA A 193 -7.50 -2.11 -6.71
N SER A 194 -6.53 -2.66 -5.98
CA SER A 194 -6.71 -3.01 -4.56
C SER A 194 -6.89 -1.78 -3.68
N VAL A 195 -6.16 -0.70 -3.98
CA VAL A 195 -6.37 0.61 -3.32
C VAL A 195 -7.78 1.14 -3.59
N ALA A 196 -8.29 1.03 -4.82
CA ALA A 196 -9.63 1.48 -5.18
C ALA A 196 -10.71 0.71 -4.41
N VAL A 197 -10.64 -0.62 -4.42
CA VAL A 197 -11.65 -1.47 -3.76
C VAL A 197 -11.64 -1.27 -2.24
N LEU A 198 -10.48 -1.27 -1.61
CA LEU A 198 -10.38 -1.00 -0.17
C LEU A 198 -10.79 0.45 0.14
N GLY A 199 -10.45 1.40 -0.73
CA GLY A 199 -10.91 2.78 -0.67
C GLY A 199 -12.43 2.91 -0.70
N ALA A 200 -13.13 2.09 -1.51
CA ALA A 200 -14.59 2.04 -1.54
C ALA A 200 -15.18 1.60 -0.20
N ILE A 201 -14.61 0.57 0.40
CA ILE A 201 -15.03 0.05 1.71
C ILE A 201 -14.83 1.13 2.79
N LEU A 202 -13.67 1.78 2.80
CA LEU A 202 -13.37 2.84 3.76
C LEU A 202 -14.25 4.08 3.56
N TYR A 203 -14.55 4.43 2.31
CA TYR A 203 -15.49 5.51 1.99
C TYR A 203 -16.90 5.23 2.53
N ALA A 204 -17.40 4.01 2.33
CA ALA A 204 -18.69 3.59 2.87
C ALA A 204 -18.74 3.61 4.41
N GLN A 205 -17.59 3.46 5.06
CA GLN A 205 -17.43 3.60 6.52
C GLN A 205 -17.31 5.07 6.98
N GLY A 206 -17.43 6.04 6.07
CA GLY A 206 -17.32 7.47 6.39
C GLY A 206 -15.88 7.96 6.62
N LYS A 207 -14.87 7.23 6.18
CA LYS A 207 -13.43 7.57 6.37
C LYS A 207 -12.87 8.47 5.27
N ALA A 208 -13.71 9.24 4.59
CA ALA A 208 -13.25 10.23 3.62
C ALA A 208 -12.93 11.55 4.31
N GLU A 209 -11.85 12.17 3.90
CA GLU A 209 -11.34 13.43 4.42
C GLU A 209 -11.27 14.53 3.35
N ASP A 210 -11.17 15.78 3.75
CA ASP A 210 -10.94 16.87 2.82
C ASP A 210 -9.48 16.90 2.36
N ALA A 211 -9.25 17.37 1.13
CA ALA A 211 -7.90 17.43 0.57
C ALA A 211 -6.90 18.20 1.45
N ALA A 212 -7.38 19.21 2.19
CA ALA A 212 -6.56 19.99 3.11
C ALA A 212 -6.01 19.14 4.27
N ASP A 213 -6.83 18.24 4.79
CA ASP A 213 -6.54 17.46 6.00
C ASP A 213 -5.69 16.21 5.70
N HIS A 214 -5.74 15.70 4.47
CA HIS A 214 -4.99 14.51 4.07
C HIS A 214 -3.48 14.64 4.33
N LYS A 215 -2.89 13.62 4.96
CA LYS A 215 -1.46 13.51 5.25
C LYS A 215 -0.99 12.07 5.08
N PRO A 216 0.22 11.85 4.52
CA PRO A 216 0.83 10.52 4.56
C PRO A 216 1.06 10.05 5.99
N GLU A 217 0.87 8.76 6.21
CA GLU A 217 1.17 8.08 7.47
C GLU A 217 2.60 7.52 7.45
N TYR A 218 3.42 8.03 8.36
CA TYR A 218 4.81 7.59 8.49
C TYR A 218 4.97 6.74 9.75
N LEU A 219 5.01 5.42 9.59
CA LEU A 219 5.34 4.51 10.71
C LEU A 219 6.80 4.61 11.15
N ARG A 220 7.63 5.31 10.38
CA ARG A 220 9.05 5.49 10.65
C ARG A 220 9.47 6.92 10.30
N MET A 221 10.32 7.52 11.13
CA MET A 221 10.91 8.82 10.81
C MET A 221 11.76 8.76 9.54
N SER A 222 11.78 9.84 8.78
CA SER A 222 12.66 9.95 7.62
C SER A 222 14.13 9.78 8.00
N GLN A 223 14.97 9.42 7.03
CA GLN A 223 16.41 9.32 7.27
C GLN A 223 17.00 10.64 7.76
N ALA A 224 16.59 11.76 7.17
CA ALA A 224 17.05 13.10 7.55
C ALA A 224 16.65 13.48 9.00
N GLU A 225 15.45 13.13 9.43
CA GLU A 225 15.00 13.37 10.81
C GLU A 225 15.76 12.51 11.82
N ARG A 226 16.10 11.28 11.46
CA ARG A 226 16.93 10.40 12.32
C ARG A 226 18.35 10.90 12.44
N GLU A 227 19.01 11.24 11.31
CA GLU A 227 20.36 11.79 11.29
C GLU A 227 20.44 13.11 12.05
N ARG A 228 19.40 13.94 11.97
CA ARG A 228 19.30 15.16 12.77
C ARG A 228 19.22 14.85 14.26
N LYS A 229 18.39 13.91 14.67
CA LYS A 229 18.27 13.51 16.09
C LYS A 229 19.56 12.86 16.61
N GLU A 230 20.25 12.08 15.81
CA GLU A 230 21.55 11.51 16.16
C GLU A 230 22.58 12.63 16.40
N LYS A 231 22.70 13.58 15.48
CA LYS A 231 23.58 14.75 15.66
C LYS A 231 23.23 15.59 16.89
N GLU A 232 21.94 15.83 17.15
CA GLU A 232 21.48 16.56 18.33
C GLU A 232 21.80 15.84 19.65
N ARG A 233 21.89 14.51 19.65
CA ARG A 233 22.33 13.71 20.81
C ARG A 233 23.83 13.81 21.02
N ASP A 234 24.62 13.75 19.94
CA ASP A 234 26.08 13.84 20.00
C ASP A 234 26.55 15.24 20.45
N PHE A 235 25.77 16.30 20.20
CA PHE A 235 26.06 17.66 20.67
C PHE A 235 25.70 17.91 22.16
N ARG A 236 25.02 16.94 22.82
CA ARG A 236 24.59 17.08 24.23
C ARG A 236 25.47 16.28 25.20
N ILE A 237 26.53 15.64 24.71
CA ILE A 237 27.57 14.96 25.46
C ILE A 237 28.83 15.83 25.43
#